data_93404fc0cebea3ff191c66f4c8cd1755
#
_entry.id   93404fc0cebea3ff191c66f4c8cd1755
#
_cell.length_a   1.000
_cell.length_b   1.000
_cell.length_c   1.000
_cell.angle_alpha   90.00
_cell.angle_beta   90.00
_cell.angle_gamma   90.00
#
_symmetry.space_group_name_H-M   'P 1'
#
loop_
_entity.id
_entity.type
_entity.pdbx_description
1 polymer ?
#
loop_
_entity_poly.entity_id
_entity_poly.type
_entity_poly.pdbx_seq_one_letter_code
_entity_poly.pdbx_strand_id
1 'polypeptide(L)'
;RNCQDFKTGTFEYEALIGKEVLSTTFTRNDTLEIDYFNGKSDSSSIRWINDCEYIVKKINPKNMAEEKAIHMKILTTKGNEYNFEYNIVGDTNKQKGTANKID
;
A
#
# COMPACT_ATOMS: atom_id res chain seq x y z
N ARG A 1 12.38 -6.69 -11.58
CA ARG A 1 11.16 -6.59 -10.75
C ARG A 1 10.16 -7.66 -11.16
N ASN A 2 9.51 -8.25 -10.18
CA ASN A 2 8.43 -9.22 -10.42
C ASN A 2 7.14 -8.71 -9.76
N CYS A 3 6.58 -7.65 -10.32
CA CYS A 3 5.43 -6.97 -9.73
C CYS A 3 4.15 -7.81 -9.74
N GLN A 4 4.02 -8.75 -10.70
CA GLN A 4 2.84 -9.61 -10.81
C GLN A 4 2.59 -10.41 -9.52
N ASP A 5 3.64 -10.87 -8.86
CA ASP A 5 3.52 -11.67 -7.64
C ASP A 5 2.97 -10.86 -6.46
N PHE A 6 2.96 -9.55 -6.57
CA PHE A 6 2.54 -8.66 -5.48
C PHE A 6 1.21 -7.95 -5.75
N LYS A 7 0.50 -8.31 -6.81
CA LYS A 7 -0.80 -7.71 -7.11
C LYS A 7 -1.89 -8.17 -6.16
N THR A 8 -1.83 -9.42 -5.72
CA THR A 8 -2.82 -9.99 -4.80
C THR A 8 -2.11 -10.72 -3.67
N GLY A 9 -2.78 -10.85 -2.53
CA GLY A 9 -2.27 -11.61 -1.40
C GLY A 9 -2.46 -10.90 -0.07
N THR A 10 -1.76 -11.42 0.93
CA THR A 10 -1.71 -10.86 2.26
C THR A 10 -0.29 -10.37 2.53
N PHE A 11 -0.18 -9.17 3.06
CA PHE A 11 1.10 -8.47 3.22
C PHE A 11 1.24 -7.91 4.61
N GLU A 12 2.48 -7.65 4.99
CA GLU A 12 2.80 -7.00 6.25
C GLU A 12 3.73 -5.82 5.96
N TYR A 13 3.42 -4.68 6.57
CA TYR A 13 4.20 -3.46 6.47
C TYR A 13 4.54 -3.00 7.89
N GLU A 14 5.81 -2.69 8.15
CA GLU A 14 6.26 -2.17 9.43
C GLU A 14 6.64 -0.71 9.30
N ALA A 15 6.23 0.08 10.27
CA ALA A 15 6.58 1.49 10.36
C ALA A 15 7.20 1.77 11.71
N LEU A 16 8.26 2.59 11.73
CA LEU A 16 8.88 3.04 12.96
C LEU A 16 8.25 4.38 13.33
N ILE A 17 7.57 4.41 14.47
CA ILE A 17 6.94 5.62 15.00
C ILE A 17 7.54 5.89 16.38
N GLY A 18 8.39 6.91 16.45
CA GLY A 18 9.18 7.16 17.65
C GLY A 18 10.16 6.01 17.87
N LYS A 19 10.03 5.31 19.01
CA LYS A 19 10.84 4.14 19.33
C LYS A 19 10.09 2.82 19.15
N GLU A 20 8.84 2.87 18.67
CA GLU A 20 8.02 1.69 18.53
C GLU A 20 7.96 1.25 17.06
N VAL A 21 8.04 -0.07 16.85
CA VAL A 21 7.80 -0.67 15.55
C VAL A 21 6.34 -1.11 15.53
N LEU A 22 5.56 -0.52 14.62
CA LEU A 22 4.15 -0.86 14.45
C LEU A 22 3.98 -1.65 13.16
N SER A 23 3.23 -2.74 13.23
CA SER A 23 2.99 -3.61 12.09
C SER A 23 1.55 -3.45 11.61
N THR A 24 1.40 -3.26 10.31
CA THR A 24 0.11 -3.23 9.64
C THR A 24 0.02 -4.40 8.68
N THR A 25 -1.05 -5.16 8.77
CA THR A 25 -1.34 -6.23 7.82
C THR A 25 -2.37 -5.72 6.82
N PHE A 26 -2.19 -6.03 5.55
CA PHE A 26 -3.20 -5.69 4.56
C PHE A 26 -3.37 -6.82 3.56
N THR A 27 -4.60 -6.94 3.05
CA THR A 27 -4.94 -7.88 1.99
C THR A 27 -5.27 -7.11 0.73
N ARG A 28 -4.93 -7.69 -0.42
CA ARG A 28 -5.20 -7.06 -1.71
C ARG A 28 -5.71 -8.08 -2.69
N ASN A 29 -6.81 -7.75 -3.36
CA ASN A 29 -7.27 -8.47 -4.55
C ASN A 29 -7.21 -7.51 -5.74
N ASP A 30 -7.80 -7.89 -6.87
CA ASP A 30 -7.67 -7.10 -8.11
C ASP A 30 -8.20 -5.67 -8.00
N THR A 31 -9.16 -5.42 -7.11
CA THR A 31 -9.88 -4.14 -7.05
C THR A 31 -9.92 -3.51 -5.66
N LEU A 32 -9.52 -4.25 -4.63
CA LEU A 32 -9.72 -3.82 -3.24
C LEU A 32 -8.50 -4.12 -2.40
N GLU A 33 -8.16 -3.19 -1.51
CA GLU A 33 -7.17 -3.40 -0.47
C GLU A 33 -7.81 -3.12 0.88
N ILE A 34 -7.58 -3.99 1.85
CA ILE A 34 -8.08 -3.82 3.21
C ILE A 34 -6.90 -3.79 4.15
N ASP A 35 -6.76 -2.68 4.89
CA ASP A 35 -5.71 -2.50 5.88
C ASP A 35 -6.25 -2.79 7.27
N TYR A 36 -5.48 -3.51 8.07
CA TYR A 36 -5.82 -3.87 9.44
C TYR A 36 -4.82 -3.28 10.40
N PHE A 37 -5.29 -2.46 11.33
CA PHE A 37 -4.43 -1.81 12.31
C PHE A 37 -5.21 -1.58 13.61
N ASN A 38 -4.62 -1.99 14.73
CA ASN A 38 -5.22 -1.82 16.07
C ASN A 38 -6.67 -2.30 16.17
N GLY A 39 -6.96 -3.48 15.59
CA GLY A 39 -8.29 -4.05 15.64
C GLY A 39 -9.32 -3.39 14.74
N LYS A 40 -8.89 -2.46 13.88
CA LYS A 40 -9.75 -1.76 12.94
C LYS A 40 -9.36 -2.13 11.51
N SER A 41 -10.31 -2.02 10.60
CA SER A 41 -10.04 -2.23 9.18
C SER A 41 -10.46 -1.00 8.38
N ASP A 42 -9.77 -0.77 7.28
CA ASP A 42 -10.04 0.34 6.37
C ASP A 42 -9.87 -0.15 4.93
N SER A 43 -10.84 0.16 4.08
CA SER A 43 -10.88 -0.37 2.71
C SER A 43 -10.58 0.72 1.69
N SER A 44 -9.82 0.35 0.68
CA SER A 44 -9.45 1.24 -0.42
C SER A 44 -9.66 0.54 -1.75
N SER A 45 -10.05 1.31 -2.77
CA SER A 45 -10.09 0.80 -4.13
C SER A 45 -8.68 0.81 -4.72
N ILE A 46 -8.42 -0.17 -5.60
CA ILE A 46 -7.14 -0.33 -6.29
C ILE A 46 -7.40 -0.29 -7.79
N ARG A 47 -6.61 0.51 -8.49
CA ARG A 47 -6.64 0.54 -9.95
C ARG A 47 -5.21 0.48 -10.48
N TRP A 48 -4.85 -0.63 -11.11
CA TRP A 48 -3.53 -0.81 -11.71
C TRP A 48 -3.44 -0.02 -13.01
N ILE A 49 -2.40 0.83 -13.13
CA ILE A 49 -2.11 1.56 -14.37
C ILE A 49 -1.10 0.82 -15.23
N ASN A 50 -0.24 0.02 -14.62
CA ASN A 50 0.64 -0.92 -15.31
C ASN A 50 1.02 -2.02 -14.31
N ASP A 51 1.95 -2.89 -14.66
CA ASP A 51 2.29 -4.05 -13.81
C ASP A 51 2.88 -3.67 -12.46
N CYS A 52 3.46 -2.47 -12.33
CA CYS A 52 4.17 -2.07 -11.12
C CYS A 52 3.60 -0.81 -10.46
N GLU A 53 2.56 -0.21 -11.00
CA GLU A 53 2.02 1.05 -10.47
C GLU A 53 0.51 0.99 -10.36
N TYR A 54 -0.02 1.52 -9.27
CA TYR A 54 -1.46 1.53 -9.03
C TYR A 54 -1.88 2.76 -8.25
N ILE A 55 -3.17 3.06 -8.34
CA ILE A 55 -3.81 4.15 -7.63
C ILE A 55 -4.67 3.58 -6.52
N VAL A 56 -4.49 4.11 -5.32
CA VAL A 56 -5.25 3.72 -4.12
C VAL A 56 -6.13 4.89 -3.71
N LYS A 57 -7.39 4.60 -3.41
CA LYS A 57 -8.31 5.61 -2.92
C LYS A 57 -9.23 5.02 -1.85
N LYS A 58 -9.32 5.66 -0.70
CA LYS A 58 -10.18 5.19 0.40
C LYS A 58 -11.65 5.19 -0.02
N ILE A 59 -12.36 4.12 0.35
CA ILE A 59 -13.78 3.98 0.00
C ILE A 59 -14.65 4.84 0.92
N ASN A 60 -14.30 4.92 2.22
CA ASN A 60 -15.02 5.73 3.19
C ASN A 60 -14.09 6.76 3.81
N PRO A 61 -13.72 7.82 3.06
CA PRO A 61 -12.83 8.83 3.62
C PRO A 61 -13.51 9.59 4.76
N LYS A 62 -12.75 9.83 5.83
CA LYS A 62 -13.24 10.51 7.03
C LYS A 62 -13.03 12.02 6.99
N ASN A 63 -12.20 12.49 6.08
CA ASN A 63 -11.88 13.91 5.94
C ASN A 63 -11.36 14.18 4.52
N MET A 64 -11.12 15.44 4.21
CA MET A 64 -10.68 15.84 2.87
C MET A 64 -9.30 15.29 2.51
N ALA A 65 -8.42 15.15 3.48
CA ALA A 65 -7.09 14.59 3.22
C ALA A 65 -7.19 13.14 2.76
N GLU A 66 -8.08 12.36 3.37
CA GLU A 66 -8.30 10.96 3.00
C GLU A 66 -9.03 10.77 1.68
N GLU A 67 -9.66 11.83 1.15
CA GLU A 67 -10.31 11.76 -0.18
C GLU A 67 -9.30 11.76 -1.32
N LYS A 68 -8.05 12.14 -1.05
CA LYS A 68 -7.03 12.25 -2.09
C LYS A 68 -6.53 10.87 -2.50
N ALA A 69 -6.42 10.66 -3.80
CA ALA A 69 -5.86 9.43 -4.35
C ALA A 69 -4.35 9.38 -4.13
N ILE A 70 -3.82 8.18 -3.94
CA ILE A 70 -2.39 7.94 -3.73
C ILE A 70 -1.86 7.10 -4.89
N HIS A 71 -0.76 7.54 -5.46
CA HIS A 71 -0.02 6.81 -6.49
C HIS A 71 1.03 5.94 -5.80
N MET A 72 0.97 4.64 -6.06
CA MET A 72 1.89 3.65 -5.51
C MET A 72 2.72 3.06 -6.64
N LYS A 73 4.03 2.94 -6.43
CA LYS A 73 4.94 2.35 -7.41
C LYS A 73 5.86 1.35 -6.74
N ILE A 74 5.87 0.12 -7.25
CA ILE A 74 6.81 -0.91 -6.80
C ILE A 74 8.15 -0.63 -7.47
N LEU A 75 9.19 -0.40 -6.66
CA LEU A 75 10.53 -0.06 -7.13
C LEU A 75 11.39 -1.29 -7.37
N THR A 76 11.43 -2.20 -6.40
CA THR A 76 12.23 -3.42 -6.45
C THR A 76 11.48 -4.57 -5.79
N THR A 77 11.76 -5.79 -6.25
CA THR A 77 11.22 -7.00 -5.64
C THR A 77 12.35 -7.97 -5.37
N LYS A 78 12.27 -8.68 -4.25
CA LYS A 78 13.25 -9.71 -3.88
C LYS A 78 12.56 -10.75 -3.00
N GLY A 79 12.38 -11.98 -3.52
CA GLY A 79 11.66 -13.00 -2.78
C GLY A 79 10.23 -12.54 -2.48
N ASN A 80 9.87 -12.53 -1.21
CA ASN A 80 8.56 -12.08 -0.75
C ASN A 80 8.51 -10.61 -0.36
N GLU A 81 9.60 -9.88 -0.58
CA GLU A 81 9.72 -8.48 -0.18
C GLU A 81 9.64 -7.57 -1.40
N TYR A 82 8.98 -6.42 -1.25
CA TYR A 82 9.08 -5.37 -2.25
C TYR A 82 9.25 -4.00 -1.59
N ASN A 83 10.00 -3.14 -2.28
CA ASN A 83 10.15 -1.74 -1.92
C ASN A 83 9.27 -0.90 -2.82
N PHE A 84 8.64 0.10 -2.24
CA PHE A 84 7.71 0.94 -2.98
C PHE A 84 7.91 2.40 -2.62
N GLU A 85 7.47 3.27 -3.52
CA GLU A 85 7.33 4.70 -3.24
C GLU A 85 5.88 5.13 -3.46
N TYR A 86 5.47 6.16 -2.76
CA TYR A 86 4.11 6.65 -2.90
C TYR A 86 4.05 8.16 -2.70
N ASN A 87 3.04 8.76 -3.33
CA ASN A 87 2.76 10.18 -3.20
C ASN A 87 1.28 10.42 -3.48
N ILE A 88 0.77 11.53 -2.96
CA ILE A 88 -0.57 11.99 -3.32
C ILE A 88 -0.53 12.41 -4.79
N VAL A 89 -1.52 11.98 -5.57
CA VAL A 89 -1.60 12.33 -6.99
C VAL A 89 -1.60 13.85 -7.12
N GLY A 90 -0.70 14.36 -7.96
CA GLY A 90 -0.52 15.80 -8.14
C GLY A 90 0.50 16.44 -7.21
N ASP A 91 0.99 15.71 -6.22
CA ASP A 91 2.04 16.16 -5.30
C ASP A 91 3.37 15.54 -5.71
N THR A 92 4.46 16.27 -5.53
CA THR A 92 5.81 15.78 -5.88
C THR A 92 6.54 15.15 -4.71
N ASN A 93 6.02 15.27 -3.48
CA ASN A 93 6.65 14.69 -2.30
C ASN A 93 6.43 13.18 -2.27
N LYS A 94 7.52 12.43 -2.42
CA LYS A 94 7.46 10.96 -2.44
C LYS A 94 8.01 10.38 -1.16
N GLN A 95 7.33 9.35 -0.66
CA GLN A 95 7.76 8.59 0.51
C GLN A 95 8.01 7.15 0.08
N LYS A 96 8.79 6.43 0.87
CA LYS A 96 9.17 5.04 0.54
C LYS A 96 8.82 4.11 1.69
N GLY A 97 8.59 2.86 1.36
CA GLY A 97 8.34 1.82 2.32
C GLY A 97 8.75 0.45 1.80
N THR A 98 8.68 -0.53 2.67
CA THR A 98 8.96 -1.93 2.36
C THR A 98 7.85 -2.79 2.90
N ALA A 99 7.38 -3.74 2.11
CA ALA A 99 6.35 -4.68 2.53
C ALA A 99 6.78 -6.10 2.22
N ASN A 100 6.24 -7.05 2.98
CA ASN A 100 6.49 -8.47 2.80
C ASN A 100 5.18 -9.19 2.53
N LYS A 101 5.18 -10.02 1.51
CA LYS A 101 4.04 -10.90 1.24
C LYS A 101 4.13 -12.09 2.16
N ILE A 102 3.08 -12.31 2.95
CA ILE A 102 3.05 -13.41 3.93
C ILE A 102 2.08 -14.54 3.53
N ASP A 103 1.28 -14.30 2.50
CA ASP A 103 0.39 -15.34 2.00
C ASP A 103 -0.07 -15.08 0.56
#